data_8297d2ea5c92807230d7bfe2d4917d54
#
_entry.id   8297d2ea5c92807230d7bfe2d4917d54
#
_cell.length_a   1.000
_cell.length_b   1.000
_cell.length_c   1.000
_cell.angle_alpha   90.00
_cell.angle_beta   90.00
_cell.angle_gamma   90.00
#
_symmetry.space_group_name_H-M   'P 1'
#
loop_
_entity.id
_entity.type
_entity.pdbx_description
1 polymer ?
#
loop_
_entity_poly.entity_id
_entity_poly.type
_entity_poly.pdbx_seq_one_letter_code
_entity_poly.pdbx_strand_id
1 'polypeptide(L)'
;MQAILLAGGLGTRLRSVVSDRPKPMALIEDRPFMDYVVRGLTRFGIDDIIFAVGYKGGMVEEYFGNGGKAGIKASYAYEEELLGTAGAIKNAGRFVTEENFFVLNADTFYEMDYCRLMKIKEENCLDMALVLRGVPDVTRYGEAVLDGVMLAGFNEKTGEARPGTINGGVYLMSRELLEQIPAGKVSLENEMIPGWMKEGKRLGGFVNDGYFIDIG
;
A
#
# COMPACT_ATOMS: atom_id res chain seq x y z
N MET A 1 -15.76 -3.10 -2.57
CA MET A 1 -14.49 -3.77 -2.17
C MET A 1 -13.76 -2.93 -1.14
N GLN A 2 -12.97 -3.57 -0.28
CA GLN A 2 -12.23 -2.89 0.78
C GLN A 2 -10.78 -2.57 0.38
N ALA A 3 -10.28 -1.45 0.90
CA ALA A 3 -8.86 -1.11 0.82
C ALA A 3 -8.34 -0.55 2.15
N ILE A 4 -7.12 -0.96 2.55
CA ILE A 4 -6.36 -0.35 3.63
C ILE A 4 -5.40 0.66 3.02
N LEU A 5 -5.45 1.92 3.47
CA LEU A 5 -4.50 2.97 3.12
C LEU A 5 -3.50 3.16 4.26
N LEU A 6 -2.22 2.87 4.00
CA LEU A 6 -1.13 2.99 4.97
C LEU A 6 -0.68 4.43 5.11
N ALA A 7 -1.12 5.11 6.15
CA ALA A 7 -0.87 6.53 6.42
C ALA A 7 -0.17 6.80 7.77
N GLY A 8 0.26 5.74 8.48
CA GLY A 8 0.86 5.84 9.82
C GLY A 8 2.32 6.31 9.85
N GLY A 9 2.98 6.39 8.70
CA GLY A 9 4.40 6.75 8.59
C GLY A 9 4.73 8.14 9.13
N LEU A 10 5.90 8.28 9.79
CA LEU A 10 6.36 9.56 10.36
C LEU A 10 6.71 10.64 9.33
N GLY A 11 6.84 10.29 8.05
CA GLY A 11 7.15 11.23 6.96
C GLY A 11 8.44 12.05 7.18
N THR A 12 9.47 11.45 7.80
CA THR A 12 10.66 12.15 8.31
C THR A 12 11.42 12.94 7.24
N ARG A 13 11.39 12.49 5.99
CA ARG A 13 12.08 13.16 4.86
C ARG A 13 11.41 14.47 4.43
N LEU A 14 10.07 14.53 4.48
CA LEU A 14 9.28 15.71 4.12
C LEU A 14 9.03 16.67 5.28
N ARG A 15 9.40 16.32 6.52
CA ARG A 15 9.20 17.18 7.70
C ARG A 15 9.82 18.57 7.59
N SER A 16 10.87 18.72 6.78
CA SER A 16 11.50 20.03 6.50
C SER A 16 10.62 20.92 5.63
N VAL A 17 9.66 20.36 4.88
CA VAL A 17 8.79 21.10 3.96
C VAL A 17 7.34 21.12 4.43
N VAL A 18 6.87 20.03 5.05
CA VAL A 18 5.50 19.89 5.57
C VAL A 18 5.56 19.36 7.00
N SER A 19 5.59 20.28 7.98
CA SER A 19 5.68 19.93 9.41
C SER A 19 4.33 19.97 10.14
N ASP A 20 3.32 20.63 9.55
CA ASP A 20 2.02 20.90 10.15
C ASP A 20 1.00 19.75 9.97
N ARG A 21 1.25 18.83 9.06
CA ARG A 21 0.31 17.74 8.70
C ARG A 21 1.03 16.42 8.37
N PRO A 22 0.34 15.25 8.39
CA PRO A 22 0.93 14.00 7.91
C PRO A 22 1.18 14.10 6.40
N LYS A 23 2.23 13.43 5.93
CA LYS A 23 2.68 13.47 4.54
C LYS A 23 1.56 13.23 3.50
N PRO A 24 0.68 12.21 3.63
CA PRO A 24 -0.42 12.01 2.69
C PRO A 24 -1.47 13.13 2.67
N MET A 25 -1.45 14.00 3.68
CA MET A 25 -2.32 15.19 3.76
C MET A 25 -1.65 16.44 3.20
N ALA A 26 -0.45 16.34 2.60
CA ALA A 26 0.15 17.45 1.85
C ALA A 26 -0.80 17.88 0.72
N LEU A 27 -0.98 19.20 0.58
CA LEU A 27 -1.90 19.73 -0.42
C LEU A 27 -1.24 19.71 -1.82
N ILE A 28 -1.99 19.22 -2.77
CA ILE A 28 -1.76 19.41 -4.20
C ILE A 28 -2.89 20.33 -4.66
N GLU A 29 -2.54 21.57 -5.00
CA GLU A 29 -3.51 22.66 -5.18
C GLU A 29 -4.36 22.86 -3.90
N ASP A 30 -5.63 22.55 -3.94
CA ASP A 30 -6.60 22.74 -2.84
C ASP A 30 -6.97 21.45 -2.10
N ARG A 31 -6.37 20.29 -2.47
CA ARG A 31 -6.75 18.97 -1.95
C ARG A 31 -5.58 18.19 -1.39
N PRO A 32 -5.79 17.40 -0.32
CA PRO A 32 -4.79 16.45 0.14
C PRO A 32 -4.41 15.43 -0.94
N PHE A 33 -3.13 15.06 -1.02
CA PHE A 33 -2.66 14.02 -1.92
C PHE A 33 -3.46 12.72 -1.77
N MET A 34 -3.78 12.32 -0.54
CA MET A 34 -4.59 11.13 -0.25
C MET A 34 -5.99 11.18 -0.90
N ASP A 35 -6.60 12.36 -1.08
CA ASP A 35 -7.90 12.48 -1.74
C ASP A 35 -7.85 12.02 -3.21
N TYR A 36 -6.72 12.27 -3.89
CA TYR A 36 -6.51 11.77 -5.26
C TYR A 36 -6.38 10.24 -5.27
N VAL A 37 -5.71 9.65 -4.28
CA VAL A 37 -5.62 8.18 -4.14
C VAL A 37 -7.01 7.58 -3.93
N VAL A 38 -7.79 8.12 -2.98
CA VAL A 38 -9.16 7.67 -2.69
C VAL A 38 -10.06 7.77 -3.93
N ARG A 39 -10.01 8.90 -4.65
CA ARG A 39 -10.79 9.07 -5.90
C ARG A 39 -10.35 8.11 -7.01
N GLY A 40 -9.08 7.76 -7.05
CA GLY A 40 -8.59 6.70 -7.94
C GLY A 40 -9.27 5.36 -7.67
N LEU A 41 -9.37 4.98 -6.40
CA LEU A 41 -9.99 3.73 -5.95
C LEU A 41 -11.50 3.68 -6.22
N THR A 42 -12.23 4.76 -5.92
CA THR A 42 -13.70 4.81 -6.10
C THR A 42 -14.14 4.60 -7.54
N ARG A 43 -13.32 4.98 -8.53
CA ARG A 43 -13.58 4.72 -9.95
C ARG A 43 -13.68 3.23 -10.31
N PHE A 44 -13.10 2.37 -9.47
CA PHE A 44 -13.10 0.90 -9.63
C PHE A 44 -14.02 0.20 -8.62
N GLY A 45 -14.91 0.95 -7.93
CA GLY A 45 -15.81 0.39 -6.93
C GLY A 45 -15.12 -0.06 -5.64
N ILE A 46 -13.91 0.46 -5.36
CA ILE A 46 -13.19 0.27 -4.10
C ILE A 46 -13.55 1.47 -3.22
N ASP A 47 -14.59 1.32 -2.43
CA ASP A 47 -15.29 2.40 -1.72
C ASP A 47 -15.43 2.18 -0.20
N ASP A 48 -14.99 1.04 0.33
CA ASP A 48 -14.88 0.79 1.77
C ASP A 48 -13.39 0.94 2.17
N ILE A 49 -13.03 2.12 2.70
CA ILE A 49 -11.65 2.52 2.93
C ILE A 49 -11.33 2.47 4.42
N ILE A 50 -10.28 1.73 4.76
CA ILE A 50 -9.73 1.64 6.11
C ILE A 50 -8.43 2.44 6.14
N PHE A 51 -8.42 3.56 6.83
CA PHE A 51 -7.23 4.39 7.01
C PHE A 51 -6.41 3.87 8.19
N ALA A 52 -5.23 3.29 7.93
CA ALA A 52 -4.25 2.98 8.97
C ALA A 52 -3.45 4.27 9.27
N VAL A 53 -3.75 4.92 10.39
CA VAL A 53 -3.26 6.25 10.72
C VAL A 53 -2.43 6.23 12.00
N GLY A 54 -1.37 7.05 12.03
CA GLY A 54 -0.51 7.24 13.19
C GLY A 54 -0.36 8.73 13.51
N TYR A 55 0.84 9.27 13.28
CA TYR A 55 1.14 10.67 13.54
C TYR A 55 0.13 11.62 12.89
N LYS A 56 -0.54 12.44 13.73
CA LYS A 56 -1.60 13.38 13.31
C LYS A 56 -2.75 12.75 12.53
N GLY A 57 -3.06 11.48 12.79
CA GLY A 57 -4.15 10.74 12.13
C GLY A 57 -5.52 11.42 12.24
N GLY A 58 -5.76 12.20 13.32
CA GLY A 58 -6.98 13.00 13.48
C GLY A 58 -7.26 13.97 12.32
N MET A 59 -6.23 14.46 11.62
CA MET A 59 -6.41 15.30 10.43
C MET A 59 -6.98 14.53 9.24
N VAL A 60 -6.67 13.24 9.12
CA VAL A 60 -7.26 12.36 8.10
C VAL A 60 -8.74 12.14 8.42
N GLU A 61 -9.05 11.84 9.68
CA GLU A 61 -10.42 11.65 10.13
C GLU A 61 -11.26 12.93 10.02
N GLU A 62 -10.70 14.09 10.35
CA GLU A 62 -11.36 15.40 10.19
C GLU A 62 -11.71 15.68 8.72
N TYR A 63 -10.81 15.34 7.79
CA TYR A 63 -11.01 15.58 6.36
C TYR A 63 -12.05 14.65 5.74
N PHE A 64 -11.94 13.34 5.98
CA PHE A 64 -12.82 12.33 5.35
C PHE A 64 -14.09 12.06 6.15
N GLY A 65 -14.09 12.27 7.49
CA GLY A 65 -15.22 12.01 8.38
C GLY A 65 -15.72 10.58 8.26
N ASN A 66 -17.02 10.38 8.03
CA ASN A 66 -17.59 9.05 7.75
C ASN A 66 -17.44 8.60 6.29
N GLY A 67 -16.77 9.40 5.45
CA GLY A 67 -16.51 9.12 4.05
C GLY A 67 -17.60 9.61 3.08
N GLY A 68 -18.77 10.01 3.57
CA GLY A 68 -19.92 10.33 2.72
C GLY A 68 -19.65 11.42 1.67
N LYS A 69 -18.86 12.44 1.98
CA LYS A 69 -18.47 13.50 1.03
C LYS A 69 -17.56 13.02 -0.09
N ALA A 70 -16.76 11.99 0.17
CA ALA A 70 -15.85 11.36 -0.79
C ALA A 70 -16.51 10.17 -1.54
N GLY A 71 -17.74 9.81 -1.21
CA GLY A 71 -18.44 8.67 -1.79
C GLY A 71 -17.89 7.31 -1.32
N ILE A 72 -17.34 7.26 -0.11
CA ILE A 72 -16.75 6.06 0.49
C ILE A 72 -17.40 5.78 1.86
N LYS A 73 -17.19 4.57 2.37
CA LYS A 73 -17.31 4.24 3.77
C LYS A 73 -15.90 4.31 4.39
N ALA A 74 -15.72 5.11 5.44
CA ALA A 74 -14.43 5.33 6.08
C ALA A 74 -14.36 4.66 7.45
N SER A 75 -13.26 3.94 7.72
CA SER A 75 -12.91 3.41 9.04
C SER A 75 -11.48 3.82 9.38
N TYR A 76 -11.16 3.98 10.66
CA TYR A 76 -9.86 4.48 11.11
C TYR A 76 -9.22 3.51 12.10
N ALA A 77 -8.04 3.00 11.72
CA ALA A 77 -7.20 2.16 12.56
C ALA A 77 -6.02 2.98 13.08
N TYR A 78 -6.13 3.47 14.31
CA TYR A 78 -5.07 4.26 14.94
C TYR A 78 -3.93 3.37 15.44
N GLU A 79 -2.70 3.80 15.17
CA GLU A 79 -1.47 3.25 15.72
C GLU A 79 -1.01 4.12 16.89
N GLU A 80 -0.95 3.57 18.10
CA GLU A 80 -0.40 4.25 19.27
C GLU A 80 1.13 4.32 19.22
N GLU A 81 1.75 3.27 18.62
CA GLU A 81 3.17 3.14 18.35
C GLU A 81 3.38 2.79 16.88
N LEU A 82 4.60 3.00 16.36
CA LEU A 82 4.94 2.63 14.98
C LEU A 82 4.96 1.11 14.81
N LEU A 83 3.97 0.57 14.11
CA LEU A 83 3.80 -0.86 13.89
C LEU A 83 4.52 -1.40 12.64
N GLY A 84 5.11 -0.53 11.81
CA GLY A 84 5.59 -0.91 10.49
C GLY A 84 4.45 -1.25 9.53
N THR A 85 4.79 -1.56 8.27
CA THR A 85 3.77 -1.73 7.21
C THR A 85 2.86 -2.93 7.47
N ALA A 86 3.39 -4.10 7.80
CA ALA A 86 2.58 -5.28 8.10
C ALA A 86 1.83 -5.15 9.43
N GLY A 87 2.46 -4.60 10.47
CA GLY A 87 1.80 -4.37 11.75
C GLY A 87 0.61 -3.40 11.63
N ALA A 88 0.74 -2.35 10.81
CA ALA A 88 -0.36 -1.44 10.48
C ALA A 88 -1.52 -2.16 9.76
N ILE A 89 -1.19 -3.04 8.80
CA ILE A 89 -2.18 -3.90 8.12
C ILE A 89 -2.88 -4.80 9.14
N LYS A 90 -2.13 -5.44 10.04
CA LYS A 90 -2.69 -6.30 11.11
C LYS A 90 -3.64 -5.54 12.02
N ASN A 91 -3.25 -4.34 12.44
CA ASN A 91 -4.08 -3.47 13.29
C ASN A 91 -5.37 -3.04 12.57
N ALA A 92 -5.27 -2.68 11.27
CA ALA A 92 -6.42 -2.34 10.44
C ALA A 92 -7.32 -3.55 10.12
N GLY A 93 -6.78 -4.75 10.21
CA GLY A 93 -7.44 -6.01 9.89
C GLY A 93 -8.74 -6.27 10.66
N ARG A 94 -8.94 -5.65 11.83
CA ARG A 94 -10.20 -5.72 12.60
C ARG A 94 -11.42 -5.15 11.84
N PHE A 95 -11.18 -4.33 10.83
CA PHE A 95 -12.22 -3.74 9.98
C PHE A 95 -12.38 -4.48 8.65
N VAL A 96 -11.48 -5.41 8.32
CA VAL A 96 -11.53 -6.20 7.09
C VAL A 96 -12.59 -7.28 7.22
N THR A 97 -13.55 -7.26 6.29
CA THR A 97 -14.65 -8.23 6.20
C THR A 97 -14.60 -9.04 4.91
N GLU A 98 -13.87 -8.54 3.91
CA GLU A 98 -13.71 -9.17 2.60
C GLU A 98 -12.64 -10.26 2.63
N GLU A 99 -12.80 -11.29 1.80
CA GLU A 99 -11.80 -12.38 1.62
C GLU A 99 -10.51 -11.87 0.96
N ASN A 100 -10.66 -10.94 0.02
CA ASN A 100 -9.56 -10.23 -0.63
C ASN A 100 -9.76 -8.73 -0.48
N PHE A 101 -8.72 -8.03 -0.12
CA PHE A 101 -8.74 -6.59 0.08
C PHE A 101 -7.45 -5.96 -0.46
N PHE A 102 -7.57 -4.71 -0.88
CA PHE A 102 -6.41 -3.94 -1.31
C PHE A 102 -5.63 -3.36 -0.13
N VAL A 103 -4.33 -3.20 -0.31
CA VAL A 103 -3.46 -2.43 0.57
C VAL A 103 -2.66 -1.46 -0.29
N LEU A 104 -2.63 -0.19 0.08
CA LEU A 104 -1.90 0.84 -0.65
C LEU A 104 -1.11 1.73 0.28
N ASN A 105 0.06 2.17 -0.18
CA ASN A 105 0.76 3.28 0.46
C ASN A 105 -0.01 4.58 0.19
N ALA A 106 -0.37 5.30 1.24
CA ALA A 106 -1.17 6.53 1.12
C ALA A 106 -0.38 7.73 0.58
N ASP A 107 0.95 7.62 0.48
CA ASP A 107 1.87 8.62 -0.07
C ASP A 107 2.33 8.31 -1.51
N THR A 108 1.71 7.31 -2.12
CA THR A 108 1.97 6.90 -3.50
C THR A 108 0.68 6.95 -4.32
N PHE A 109 0.71 7.63 -5.46
CA PHE A 109 -0.35 7.58 -6.46
C PHE A 109 0.13 6.76 -7.65
N TYR A 110 -0.65 5.75 -8.03
CA TYR A 110 -0.33 4.88 -9.16
C TYR A 110 -1.57 4.72 -10.04
N GLU A 111 -1.50 5.26 -11.25
CA GLU A 111 -2.55 5.09 -12.25
C GLU A 111 -2.49 3.67 -12.82
N MET A 112 -3.51 2.88 -12.53
CA MET A 112 -3.56 1.48 -12.91
C MET A 112 -5.00 0.97 -13.04
N ASP A 113 -5.15 -0.18 -13.68
CA ASP A 113 -6.38 -0.95 -13.68
C ASP A 113 -6.39 -1.94 -12.51
N TYR A 114 -7.15 -1.63 -11.47
CA TYR A 114 -7.32 -2.49 -10.29
C TYR A 114 -8.02 -3.82 -10.63
N CYS A 115 -8.89 -3.85 -11.65
CA CYS A 115 -9.54 -5.07 -12.11
C CYS A 115 -8.51 -6.06 -12.69
N ARG A 116 -7.46 -5.55 -13.34
CA ARG A 116 -6.35 -6.39 -13.83
C ARG A 116 -5.62 -7.09 -12.68
N LEU A 117 -5.41 -6.42 -11.55
CA LEU A 117 -4.74 -7.03 -10.39
C LEU A 117 -5.62 -8.14 -9.78
N MET A 118 -6.93 -7.92 -9.69
CA MET A 118 -7.89 -8.95 -9.24
C MET A 118 -7.85 -10.17 -10.16
N LYS A 119 -7.91 -9.95 -11.47
CA LYS A 119 -7.88 -11.02 -12.47
C LYS A 119 -6.60 -11.84 -12.39
N ILE A 120 -5.44 -11.19 -12.31
CA ILE A 120 -4.14 -11.87 -12.17
C ILE A 120 -4.10 -12.72 -10.89
N LYS A 121 -4.58 -12.18 -9.76
CA LYS A 121 -4.64 -12.93 -8.50
C LYS A 121 -5.48 -14.18 -8.62
N GLU A 122 -6.68 -14.07 -9.21
CA GLU A 122 -7.64 -15.15 -9.36
C GLU A 122 -7.13 -16.23 -10.34
N GLU A 123 -6.75 -15.83 -11.57
CA GLU A 123 -6.30 -16.75 -12.62
C GLU A 123 -5.06 -17.55 -12.24
N ASN A 124 -4.21 -16.99 -11.38
CA ASN A 124 -2.97 -17.65 -10.95
C ASN A 124 -3.05 -18.20 -9.52
N CYS A 125 -4.22 -18.20 -8.89
CA CYS A 125 -4.44 -18.66 -7.50
C CYS A 125 -3.39 -18.08 -6.55
N LEU A 126 -3.16 -16.77 -6.61
CA LEU A 126 -2.17 -16.11 -5.75
C LEU A 126 -2.74 -15.82 -4.37
N ASP A 127 -1.93 -15.99 -3.33
CA ASP A 127 -2.26 -15.54 -1.98
C ASP A 127 -2.19 -14.00 -1.90
N MET A 128 -1.22 -13.40 -2.60
CA MET A 128 -1.10 -11.95 -2.75
C MET A 128 -0.65 -11.60 -4.18
N ALA A 129 -1.25 -10.57 -4.74
CA ALA A 129 -0.77 -9.94 -5.97
C ALA A 129 -0.27 -8.52 -5.68
N LEU A 130 0.81 -8.10 -6.34
CA LEU A 130 1.39 -6.76 -6.18
C LEU A 130 1.69 -6.12 -7.53
N VAL A 131 1.73 -4.80 -7.53
CA VAL A 131 2.05 -4.03 -8.73
C VAL A 131 3.49 -3.55 -8.65
N LEU A 132 4.24 -3.80 -9.70
CA LEU A 132 5.62 -3.34 -9.82
C LEU A 132 5.73 -2.16 -10.78
N ARG A 133 6.76 -1.36 -10.61
CA ARG A 133 7.13 -0.25 -11.46
C ARG A 133 8.51 -0.45 -12.06
N GLY A 134 8.64 -0.33 -13.38
CA GLY A 134 9.93 -0.19 -14.04
C GLY A 134 10.55 1.17 -13.74
N VAL A 135 11.81 1.20 -13.31
CA VAL A 135 12.57 2.42 -13.05
C VAL A 135 13.94 2.35 -13.72
N PRO A 136 14.49 3.49 -14.19
CA PRO A 136 15.83 3.51 -14.78
C PRO A 136 16.94 3.29 -13.76
N ASP A 137 16.65 3.48 -12.46
CA ASP A 137 17.62 3.36 -11.37
C ASP A 137 16.96 2.84 -10.08
N VAL A 138 17.36 1.66 -9.65
CA VAL A 138 16.85 0.99 -8.43
C VAL A 138 17.61 1.37 -7.16
N THR A 139 18.67 2.18 -7.22
CA THR A 139 19.56 2.51 -6.07
C THR A 139 18.78 2.93 -4.82
N ARG A 140 17.67 3.64 -4.98
CA ARG A 140 16.87 4.21 -3.88
C ARG A 140 15.76 3.30 -3.39
N TYR A 141 15.50 2.19 -4.07
CA TYR A 141 14.34 1.32 -3.85
C TYR A 141 14.76 -0.12 -3.58
N GLY A 142 13.88 -0.90 -2.96
CA GLY A 142 13.97 -2.35 -2.97
C GLY A 142 13.55 -2.89 -4.32
N GLU A 143 14.27 -3.88 -4.83
CA GLU A 143 13.97 -4.50 -6.11
C GLU A 143 13.00 -5.67 -5.93
N ALA A 144 12.02 -5.77 -6.84
CA ALA A 144 11.13 -6.91 -6.93
C ALA A 144 11.22 -7.52 -8.33
N VAL A 145 11.44 -8.82 -8.43
CA VAL A 145 11.67 -9.53 -9.68
C VAL A 145 10.55 -10.53 -9.90
N LEU A 146 9.98 -10.56 -11.11
CA LEU A 146 9.00 -11.56 -11.54
C LEU A 146 9.64 -12.60 -12.47
N ASP A 147 9.21 -13.85 -12.31
CA ASP A 147 9.32 -14.91 -13.32
C ASP A 147 7.90 -15.21 -13.83
N GLY A 148 7.59 -14.73 -15.04
CA GLY A 148 6.21 -14.65 -15.53
C GLY A 148 5.36 -13.76 -14.62
N VAL A 149 4.35 -14.34 -13.95
CA VAL A 149 3.52 -13.64 -12.96
C VAL A 149 3.97 -13.88 -11.53
N MET A 150 4.87 -14.82 -11.28
CA MET A 150 5.29 -15.20 -9.92
C MET A 150 6.41 -14.28 -9.43
N LEU A 151 6.34 -13.89 -8.15
CA LEU A 151 7.42 -13.16 -7.50
C LEU A 151 8.60 -14.11 -7.26
N ALA A 152 9.70 -13.87 -7.98
CA ALA A 152 10.93 -14.68 -7.92
C ALA A 152 11.98 -14.09 -6.96
N GLY A 153 11.92 -12.77 -6.72
CA GLY A 153 12.82 -12.09 -5.80
C GLY A 153 12.21 -10.82 -5.24
N PHE A 154 12.52 -10.56 -3.97
CA PHE A 154 12.18 -9.31 -3.30
C PHE A 154 13.38 -8.91 -2.45
N ASN A 155 14.20 -8.00 -2.97
CA ASN A 155 15.52 -7.69 -2.44
C ASN A 155 15.52 -6.29 -1.82
N GLU A 156 16.26 -6.13 -0.75
CA GLU A 156 16.59 -4.81 -0.23
C GLU A 156 17.45 -4.00 -1.21
N LYS A 157 17.60 -2.72 -0.92
CA LYS A 157 18.43 -1.78 -1.69
C LYS A 157 19.85 -2.31 -1.83
N THR A 158 20.28 -2.52 -3.05
CA THR A 158 21.66 -2.97 -3.35
C THR A 158 22.65 -1.83 -3.42
N GLY A 159 22.18 -0.58 -3.59
CA GLY A 159 23.02 0.59 -3.79
C GLY A 159 23.63 0.69 -5.19
N GLU A 160 23.35 -0.25 -6.08
CA GLU A 160 23.84 -0.25 -7.47
C GLU A 160 22.88 0.48 -8.40
N ALA A 161 23.42 1.43 -9.17
CA ALA A 161 22.65 2.17 -10.17
C ALA A 161 22.46 1.29 -11.42
N ARG A 162 21.23 0.79 -11.61
CA ARG A 162 20.85 0.01 -12.80
C ARG A 162 19.34 0.05 -13.00
N PRO A 163 18.86 -0.14 -14.24
CA PRO A 163 17.42 -0.34 -14.48
C PRO A 163 16.91 -1.61 -13.76
N GLY A 164 15.67 -1.56 -13.32
CA GLY A 164 14.99 -2.70 -12.69
C GLY A 164 13.54 -2.41 -12.35
N THR A 165 12.94 -3.31 -11.62
CA THR A 165 11.56 -3.18 -11.16
C THR A 165 11.51 -3.00 -9.64
N ILE A 166 10.66 -2.10 -9.19
CA ILE A 166 10.46 -1.79 -7.78
C ILE A 166 9.02 -2.11 -7.36
N ASN A 167 8.82 -2.24 -6.07
CA ASN A 167 7.49 -2.33 -5.48
C ASN A 167 6.72 -1.01 -5.68
N GLY A 168 5.56 -1.08 -6.33
CA GLY A 168 4.70 0.07 -6.60
C GLY A 168 3.81 0.48 -5.43
N GLY A 169 3.86 -0.23 -4.29
CA GLY A 169 3.09 0.11 -3.09
C GLY A 169 1.59 -0.17 -3.21
N VAL A 170 1.19 -1.04 -4.12
CA VAL A 170 -0.20 -1.50 -4.30
C VAL A 170 -0.23 -3.02 -4.25
N TYR A 171 -1.07 -3.57 -3.37
CA TYR A 171 -1.20 -5.00 -3.14
C TYR A 171 -2.69 -5.40 -3.11
N LEU A 172 -2.98 -6.61 -3.53
CA LEU A 172 -4.24 -7.31 -3.30
C LEU A 172 -3.93 -8.57 -2.49
N MET A 173 -4.35 -8.57 -1.23
CA MET A 173 -3.99 -9.56 -0.22
C MET A 173 -5.19 -10.44 0.12
N SER A 174 -4.97 -11.74 0.38
CA SER A 174 -5.98 -12.59 0.98
C SER A 174 -6.06 -12.40 2.50
N ARG A 175 -7.25 -12.61 3.06
CA ARG A 175 -7.46 -12.58 4.51
C ARG A 175 -6.62 -13.62 5.24
N GLU A 176 -6.36 -14.77 4.63
CA GLU A 176 -5.48 -15.79 5.19
C GLU A 176 -4.07 -15.25 5.48
N LEU A 177 -3.48 -14.45 4.59
CA LEU A 177 -2.18 -13.82 4.84
C LEU A 177 -2.26 -12.76 5.96
N LEU A 178 -3.35 -11.99 6.03
CA LEU A 178 -3.56 -11.05 7.12
C LEU A 178 -3.56 -11.75 8.49
N GLU A 179 -4.16 -12.92 8.59
CA GLU A 179 -4.20 -13.69 9.82
C GLU A 179 -2.81 -14.17 10.27
N GLN A 180 -1.91 -14.42 9.33
CA GLN A 180 -0.53 -14.85 9.59
C GLN A 180 0.40 -13.72 10.04
N ILE A 181 0.03 -12.46 9.86
CA ILE A 181 0.84 -11.33 10.33
C ILE A 181 0.83 -11.33 11.87
N PRO A 182 2.01 -11.35 12.53
CA PRO A 182 2.09 -11.27 13.99
C PRO A 182 1.72 -9.86 14.49
N ALA A 183 1.32 -9.77 15.73
CA ALA A 183 1.10 -8.51 16.40
C ALA A 183 2.44 -7.77 16.65
N GLY A 184 2.40 -6.44 16.65
CA GLY A 184 3.56 -5.59 16.94
C GLY A 184 4.19 -4.98 15.70
N LYS A 185 5.45 -4.59 15.83
CA LYS A 185 6.18 -3.87 14.77
C LYS A 185 6.77 -4.87 13.77
N VAL A 186 6.18 -4.91 12.58
CA VAL A 186 6.54 -5.84 11.50
C VAL A 186 6.53 -5.11 10.16
N SER A 187 7.52 -5.37 9.31
CA SER A 187 7.59 -4.87 7.93
C SER A 187 6.97 -5.86 6.95
N LEU A 188 6.10 -5.37 6.06
CA LEU A 188 5.57 -6.19 4.97
C LEU A 188 6.69 -6.58 4.01
N GLU A 189 7.53 -5.62 3.63
CA GLU A 189 8.53 -5.74 2.59
C GLU A 189 9.78 -6.52 3.04
N ASN A 190 10.23 -6.26 4.29
CA ASN A 190 11.49 -6.83 4.77
C ASN A 190 11.32 -8.15 5.51
N GLU A 191 10.12 -8.43 6.01
CA GLU A 191 9.85 -9.60 6.85
C GLU A 191 8.79 -10.51 6.24
N MET A 192 7.56 -10.01 6.03
CA MET A 192 6.46 -10.88 5.65
C MET A 192 6.58 -11.41 4.22
N ILE A 193 6.82 -10.55 3.23
CA ILE A 193 6.95 -10.99 1.83
C ILE A 193 8.09 -12.02 1.68
N PRO A 194 9.33 -11.76 2.16
CA PRO A 194 10.39 -12.76 2.09
C PRO A 194 10.10 -14.04 2.89
N GLY A 195 9.42 -13.92 4.03
CA GLY A 195 8.97 -15.07 4.83
C GLY A 195 7.98 -15.94 4.06
N TRP A 196 6.92 -15.36 3.56
CA TRP A 196 5.90 -16.05 2.76
C TRP A 196 6.45 -16.71 1.49
N MET A 197 7.41 -16.05 0.81
CA MET A 197 8.11 -16.67 -0.33
C MET A 197 8.85 -17.96 0.08
N LYS A 198 9.55 -17.94 1.23
CA LYS A 198 10.26 -19.12 1.76
C LYS A 198 9.30 -20.23 2.20
N GLU A 199 8.12 -19.87 2.69
CA GLU A 199 7.05 -20.80 3.07
C GLU A 199 6.29 -21.36 1.87
N GLY A 200 6.62 -20.91 0.65
CA GLY A 200 5.98 -21.40 -0.58
C GLY A 200 4.61 -20.79 -0.85
N LYS A 201 4.27 -19.67 -0.21
CA LYS A 201 3.06 -18.91 -0.56
C LYS A 201 3.16 -18.39 -1.99
N ARG A 202 2.03 -18.34 -2.67
CA ARG A 202 1.95 -17.90 -4.06
C ARG A 202 1.82 -16.38 -4.14
N LEU A 203 2.95 -15.72 -4.23
CA LEU A 203 3.03 -14.26 -4.40
C LEU A 203 3.35 -13.96 -5.87
N GLY A 204 2.72 -12.94 -6.43
CA GLY A 204 2.95 -12.61 -7.84
C GLY A 204 2.41 -11.22 -8.19
N GLY A 205 2.40 -10.88 -9.47
CA GLY A 205 1.92 -9.58 -9.92
C GLY A 205 2.29 -9.24 -11.35
N PHE A 206 2.35 -7.96 -11.64
CA PHE A 206 2.74 -7.46 -12.96
C PHE A 206 3.42 -6.09 -12.87
N VAL A 207 4.20 -5.77 -13.90
CA VAL A 207 4.76 -4.43 -14.08
C VAL A 207 3.71 -3.54 -14.74
N ASN A 208 3.46 -2.37 -14.14
CA ASN A 208 2.57 -1.34 -14.69
C ASN A 208 3.38 -0.11 -15.11
N ASP A 209 3.07 0.45 -16.28
CA ASP A 209 3.76 1.63 -16.84
C ASP A 209 2.93 2.92 -16.72
N GLY A 210 1.78 2.87 -16.01
CA GLY A 210 0.93 4.03 -15.75
C GLY A 210 1.65 5.14 -14.99
N TYR A 211 1.00 6.29 -14.87
CA TYR A 211 1.55 7.42 -14.13
C TYR A 211 1.78 7.07 -12.66
N PHE A 212 2.97 7.36 -12.17
CA PHE A 212 3.42 7.02 -10.81
C PHE A 212 4.07 8.21 -10.14
N ILE A 213 3.59 8.54 -8.97
CA ILE A 213 4.21 9.54 -8.07
C ILE A 213 4.32 8.95 -6.67
N ASP A 214 5.51 8.97 -6.12
CA ASP A 214 5.81 8.79 -4.70
C ASP A 214 6.28 10.15 -4.17
N ILE A 215 5.54 10.69 -3.19
CA ILE A 215 5.89 11.94 -2.52
C ILE A 215 6.82 11.72 -1.32
N GLY A 216 7.47 10.53 -1.21
CA GLY A 216 8.33 10.04 -0.16
C GLY A 216 9.78 10.49 -0.14
#